data_925e7a171a386e74eaa3c428a5bec9f5
#
_entry.id   925e7a171a386e74eaa3c428a5bec9f5
#
_cell.length_a   1.000
_cell.length_b   1.000
_cell.length_c   1.000
_cell.angle_alpha   90.00
_cell.angle_beta   90.00
_cell.angle_gamma   90.00
#
_symmetry.space_group_name_H-M   'P 1'
#
loop_
_entity.id
_entity.type
_entity.pdbx_description
1 polymer ?
#
loop_
_entity_poly.entity_id
_entity_poly.type
_entity_poly.pdbx_seq_one_letter_code
_entity_poly.pdbx_strand_id
1 'polypeptide(L)'
;RAAMIRAALDCKGGRRIPLCFSIKANPFLLHRLPEGLDHVEVCSPGELEICIALGVKPESIIYSGVMKEKCDIERAVSYGAGILTCESIRHAALISEVMLERMPEGAHEAGLVEKKAQVILRLTSGNQFGMSLEDIEYIISHPDEFKGIMVIGIHYYSGTQKSLRKINKDLQKIKSALTGLKEKYGFEPQLVEYGPGLCVEYFEEDWQEREKQALDEAAEVLREFAVEYPLGIEMGRFLAASCGKYYTQVKLSLIHI
;
A
#
# COMPACT_ATOMS: atom_id res chain seq x y z
N ARG A 1 -18.79 3.73 5.64
CA ARG A 1 -17.65 2.84 5.97
C ARG A 1 -16.40 3.63 6.35
N ALA A 2 -15.94 4.63 5.60
CA ALA A 2 -14.73 5.39 5.95
C ALA A 2 -14.78 5.97 7.37
N ALA A 3 -15.90 6.62 7.76
CA ALA A 3 -16.08 7.15 9.11
C ALA A 3 -16.06 6.04 10.18
N MET A 4 -16.64 4.88 9.90
CA MET A 4 -16.64 3.72 10.80
C MET A 4 -15.21 3.19 10.98
N ILE A 5 -14.43 3.08 9.90
CA ILE A 5 -13.04 2.65 9.95
C ILE A 5 -12.20 3.67 10.75
N ARG A 6 -12.39 4.96 10.50
CA ARG A 6 -11.71 6.00 11.29
C ARG A 6 -12.02 5.89 12.77
N ALA A 7 -13.30 5.78 13.12
CA ALA A 7 -13.72 5.65 14.53
C ALA A 7 -13.11 4.41 15.21
N ALA A 8 -12.92 3.31 14.47
CA ALA A 8 -12.29 2.10 15.00
C ALA A 8 -10.76 2.24 15.12
N LEU A 9 -10.10 2.91 14.17
CA LEU A 9 -8.65 3.06 14.18
C LEU A 9 -8.15 4.19 15.07
N ASP A 10 -8.92 5.27 15.21
CA ASP A 10 -8.54 6.43 16.01
C ASP A 10 -8.73 6.15 17.51
N CYS A 11 -7.67 6.30 18.28
CA CYS A 11 -7.76 6.26 19.74
C CYS A 11 -7.22 7.57 20.35
N LYS A 12 -7.80 7.99 21.47
CA LYS A 12 -7.36 9.19 22.18
C LYS A 12 -5.91 9.01 22.65
N GLY A 13 -5.03 9.90 22.18
CA GLY A 13 -3.61 9.89 22.56
C GLY A 13 -2.73 8.87 21.82
N GLY A 14 -3.28 8.07 20.90
CA GLY A 14 -2.54 7.17 20.03
C GLY A 14 -1.99 7.86 18.79
N ARG A 15 -1.02 7.19 18.11
CA ARG A 15 -0.55 7.63 16.80
C ARG A 15 -1.70 7.47 15.79
N ARG A 16 -1.93 8.52 14.98
CA ARG A 16 -2.87 8.43 13.87
C ARG A 16 -2.37 7.40 12.84
N ILE A 17 -3.25 6.48 12.48
CA ILE A 17 -2.97 5.46 11.46
C ILE A 17 -3.49 5.99 10.11
N PRO A 18 -2.63 6.31 9.13
CA PRO A 18 -3.05 6.70 7.79
C PRO A 18 -3.93 5.62 7.13
N LEU A 19 -4.94 6.06 6.39
CA LEU A 19 -5.84 5.19 5.64
C LEU A 19 -5.69 5.44 4.15
N CYS A 20 -5.30 4.40 3.43
CA CYS A 20 -5.11 4.39 1.99
C CYS A 20 -6.28 3.68 1.30
N PHE A 21 -6.83 4.30 0.26
CA PHE A 21 -7.86 3.69 -0.59
C PHE A 21 -7.23 3.07 -1.84
N SER A 22 -7.32 1.77 -1.97
CA SER A 22 -6.90 1.01 -3.16
C SER A 22 -7.97 1.10 -4.24
N ILE A 23 -7.78 1.96 -5.25
CA ILE A 23 -8.83 2.35 -6.21
C ILE A 23 -9.23 1.24 -7.17
N LYS A 24 -8.39 0.21 -7.34
CA LYS A 24 -8.74 -0.99 -8.13
C LYS A 24 -10.06 -1.63 -7.69
N ALA A 25 -10.50 -1.40 -6.46
CA ALA A 25 -11.77 -1.89 -5.95
C ALA A 25 -12.98 -1.17 -6.56
N ASN A 26 -12.87 0.15 -6.77
CA ASN A 26 -13.89 0.97 -7.43
C ASN A 26 -13.36 2.37 -7.74
N PRO A 27 -12.78 2.62 -8.92
CA PRO A 27 -12.22 3.92 -9.28
C PRO A 27 -13.25 5.06 -9.38
N PHE A 28 -14.54 4.74 -9.57
CA PHE A 28 -15.60 5.76 -9.60
C PHE A 28 -15.75 6.51 -8.28
N LEU A 29 -15.30 5.95 -7.17
CA LEU A 29 -15.34 6.62 -5.86
C LEU A 29 -14.38 7.81 -5.77
N LEU A 30 -13.41 7.94 -6.67
CA LEU A 30 -12.50 9.08 -6.73
C LEU A 30 -13.20 10.43 -6.95
N HIS A 31 -14.38 10.43 -7.61
CA HIS A 31 -15.19 11.65 -7.78
C HIS A 31 -15.67 12.26 -6.45
N ARG A 32 -15.78 11.46 -5.40
CA ARG A 32 -16.23 11.87 -4.07
C ARG A 32 -15.52 11.03 -3.00
N LEU A 33 -14.21 11.22 -2.89
CA LEU A 33 -13.46 10.57 -1.81
C LEU A 33 -14.02 11.03 -0.46
N PRO A 34 -14.31 10.10 0.45
CA PRO A 34 -14.77 10.46 1.77
C PRO A 34 -13.66 11.14 2.56
N GLU A 35 -14.05 12.03 3.46
CA GLU A 35 -13.12 12.57 4.45
C GLU A 35 -12.49 11.46 5.28
N GLY A 36 -11.23 11.67 5.69
CA GLY A 36 -10.48 10.72 6.52
C GLY A 36 -9.62 9.72 5.73
N LEU A 37 -9.60 9.80 4.40
CA LEU A 37 -8.58 9.12 3.59
C LEU A 37 -7.33 10.00 3.48
N ASP A 38 -6.17 9.38 3.66
CA ASP A 38 -4.87 10.05 3.61
C ASP A 38 -4.17 9.82 2.28
N HIS A 39 -4.33 8.61 1.74
CA HIS A 39 -3.67 8.17 0.53
C HIS A 39 -4.64 7.45 -0.41
N VAL A 40 -4.22 7.40 -1.67
CA VAL A 40 -4.86 6.65 -2.75
C VAL A 40 -3.81 5.74 -3.37
N GLU A 41 -4.04 4.43 -3.35
CA GLU A 41 -3.18 3.47 -4.01
C GLU A 41 -3.66 3.24 -5.44
N VAL A 42 -2.73 3.35 -6.40
CA VAL A 42 -2.90 3.01 -7.81
C VAL A 42 -1.98 1.86 -8.19
N CYS A 43 -2.48 0.89 -8.96
CA CYS A 43 -1.77 -0.34 -9.31
C CYS A 43 -1.46 -0.47 -10.80
N SER A 44 -1.81 0.54 -11.60
CA SER A 44 -1.58 0.55 -13.05
C SER A 44 -1.41 1.98 -13.58
N PRO A 45 -0.79 2.14 -14.76
CA PRO A 45 -0.73 3.44 -15.44
C PRO A 45 -2.12 4.05 -15.68
N GLY A 46 -3.10 3.22 -16.08
CA GLY A 46 -4.47 3.69 -16.29
C GLY A 46 -5.14 4.25 -15.02
N GLU A 47 -4.91 3.62 -13.87
CA GLU A 47 -5.40 4.13 -12.60
C GLU A 47 -4.71 5.45 -12.21
N LEU A 48 -3.43 5.60 -12.51
CA LEU A 48 -2.70 6.85 -12.33
C LEU A 48 -3.30 7.97 -13.20
N GLU A 49 -3.58 7.71 -14.48
CA GLU A 49 -4.19 8.70 -15.37
C GLU A 49 -5.60 9.11 -14.90
N ILE A 50 -6.38 8.21 -14.33
CA ILE A 50 -7.67 8.56 -13.70
C ILE A 50 -7.44 9.54 -12.53
N CYS A 51 -6.46 9.28 -11.67
CA CYS A 51 -6.13 10.19 -10.56
C CYS A 51 -5.68 11.55 -11.07
N ILE A 52 -4.84 11.61 -12.10
CA ILE A 52 -4.38 12.84 -12.73
C ILE A 52 -5.55 13.63 -13.31
N ALA A 53 -6.42 12.98 -14.07
CA ALA A 53 -7.60 13.62 -14.68
C ALA A 53 -8.57 14.18 -13.64
N LEU A 54 -8.66 13.58 -12.47
CA LEU A 54 -9.53 14.03 -11.37
C LEU A 54 -8.84 14.99 -10.40
N GLY A 55 -7.58 15.34 -10.64
CA GLY A 55 -6.83 16.27 -9.78
C GLY A 55 -6.55 15.74 -8.38
N VAL A 56 -6.39 14.43 -8.22
CA VAL A 56 -5.97 13.83 -6.95
C VAL A 56 -4.59 14.40 -6.59
N LYS A 57 -4.42 14.84 -5.35
CA LYS A 57 -3.17 15.43 -4.88
C LYS A 57 -2.01 14.47 -5.10
N PRO A 58 -0.96 14.86 -5.84
CA PRO A 58 0.15 13.96 -6.18
C PRO A 58 0.78 13.29 -4.96
N GLU A 59 1.03 14.07 -3.91
CA GLU A 59 1.66 13.61 -2.68
C GLU A 59 0.84 12.57 -1.90
N SER A 60 -0.47 12.47 -2.19
CA SER A 60 -1.33 11.44 -1.59
C SER A 60 -1.32 10.12 -2.36
N ILE A 61 -0.68 10.05 -3.53
CA ILE A 61 -0.67 8.85 -4.36
C ILE A 61 0.45 7.90 -3.93
N ILE A 62 0.10 6.64 -3.70
CA ILE A 62 1.02 5.52 -3.58
C ILE A 62 0.93 4.72 -4.89
N TYR A 63 2.01 4.76 -5.70
CA TYR A 63 2.05 4.05 -6.97
C TYR A 63 2.61 2.64 -6.78
N SER A 64 1.72 1.69 -6.71
CA SER A 64 1.98 0.26 -6.57
C SER A 64 1.93 -0.47 -7.94
N GLY A 65 1.62 -1.74 -7.93
CA GLY A 65 1.49 -2.58 -9.13
C GLY A 65 2.75 -3.34 -9.48
N VAL A 66 2.54 -4.54 -10.02
CA VAL A 66 3.61 -5.52 -10.29
C VAL A 66 4.34 -5.27 -11.61
N MET A 67 3.70 -4.59 -12.54
CA MET A 67 4.28 -4.23 -13.83
C MET A 67 4.47 -2.72 -13.87
N LYS A 68 5.73 -2.30 -13.91
CA LYS A 68 6.15 -0.92 -14.09
C LYS A 68 7.25 -0.87 -15.14
N GLU A 69 6.99 -0.18 -16.21
CA GLU A 69 8.00 0.18 -17.21
C GLU A 69 8.60 1.55 -16.88
N LYS A 70 9.71 1.89 -17.52
CA LYS A 70 10.40 3.16 -17.30
C LYS A 70 9.47 4.35 -17.51
N CYS A 71 8.69 4.35 -18.60
CA CYS A 71 7.73 5.42 -18.91
C CYS A 71 6.62 5.57 -17.84
N ASP A 72 6.20 4.48 -17.20
CA ASP A 72 5.20 4.54 -16.13
C ASP A 72 5.76 5.22 -14.89
N ILE A 73 7.02 4.90 -14.55
CA ILE A 73 7.74 5.53 -13.43
C ILE A 73 8.00 7.00 -13.72
N GLU A 74 8.47 7.32 -14.94
CA GLU A 74 8.66 8.70 -15.40
C GLU A 74 7.37 9.51 -15.27
N ARG A 75 6.23 8.93 -15.64
CA ARG A 75 4.92 9.56 -15.54
C ARG A 75 4.52 9.81 -14.09
N ALA A 76 4.66 8.81 -13.22
CA ALA A 76 4.34 8.92 -11.79
C ALA A 76 5.21 9.98 -11.09
N VAL A 77 6.52 9.94 -11.34
CA VAL A 77 7.49 10.93 -10.80
C VAL A 77 7.22 12.32 -11.35
N SER A 78 6.88 12.45 -12.65
CA SER A 78 6.57 13.75 -13.27
C SER A 78 5.30 14.36 -12.69
N TYR A 79 4.31 13.56 -12.38
CA TYR A 79 3.11 14.03 -11.69
C TYR A 79 3.39 14.39 -10.21
N GLY A 80 4.40 13.79 -9.60
CA GLY A 80 4.79 14.00 -8.21
C GLY A 80 4.16 13.01 -7.24
N ALA A 81 3.90 11.77 -7.69
CA ALA A 81 3.43 10.69 -6.80
C ALA A 81 4.28 10.62 -5.53
N GLY A 82 3.62 10.57 -4.36
CA GLY A 82 4.30 10.71 -3.07
C GLY A 82 5.17 9.51 -2.73
N ILE A 83 4.70 8.30 -3.01
CA ILE A 83 5.38 7.05 -2.68
C ILE A 83 5.28 6.08 -3.87
N LEU A 84 6.36 5.34 -4.14
CA LEU A 84 6.35 4.24 -5.10
C LEU A 84 6.62 2.92 -4.37
N THR A 85 5.89 1.86 -4.73
CA THR A 85 6.10 0.54 -4.16
C THR A 85 7.04 -0.28 -5.06
N CYS A 86 8.14 -0.77 -4.50
CA CYS A 86 9.04 -1.72 -5.19
C CYS A 86 8.60 -3.16 -4.91
N GLU A 87 8.40 -3.93 -5.97
CA GLU A 87 8.05 -5.35 -5.90
C GLU A 87 9.22 -6.26 -6.36
N SER A 88 10.36 -5.67 -6.69
CA SER A 88 11.59 -6.36 -7.08
C SER A 88 12.80 -5.43 -7.01
N ILE A 89 14.01 -5.99 -6.95
CA ILE A 89 15.27 -5.26 -7.08
C ILE A 89 15.28 -4.44 -8.39
N ARG A 90 14.75 -5.02 -9.48
CA ARG A 90 14.63 -4.32 -10.77
C ARG A 90 13.79 -3.05 -10.66
N HIS A 91 12.68 -3.05 -9.90
CA HIS A 91 11.88 -1.84 -9.69
C HIS A 91 12.69 -0.77 -8.93
N ALA A 92 13.44 -1.16 -7.89
CA ALA A 92 14.29 -0.24 -7.14
C ALA A 92 15.36 0.40 -8.06
N ALA A 93 16.02 -0.42 -8.88
CA ALA A 93 17.01 0.04 -9.86
C ALA A 93 16.39 0.99 -10.90
N LEU A 94 15.23 0.63 -11.46
CA LEU A 94 14.56 1.43 -12.48
C LEU A 94 14.05 2.78 -11.95
N ILE A 95 13.51 2.81 -10.73
CA ILE A 95 13.11 4.06 -10.08
C ILE A 95 14.34 4.92 -9.81
N SER A 96 15.43 4.32 -9.31
CA SER A 96 16.69 5.02 -9.08
C SER A 96 17.24 5.64 -10.38
N GLU A 97 17.26 4.88 -11.47
CA GLU A 97 17.69 5.35 -12.80
C GLU A 97 16.87 6.57 -13.26
N VAL A 98 15.53 6.47 -13.24
CA VAL A 98 14.64 7.57 -13.64
C VAL A 98 14.89 8.83 -12.80
N MET A 99 15.10 8.69 -11.51
CA MET A 99 15.39 9.83 -10.63
C MET A 99 16.74 10.46 -10.94
N LEU A 100 17.76 9.66 -11.23
CA LEU A 100 19.09 10.14 -11.55
C LEU A 100 19.14 10.86 -12.91
N GLU A 101 18.46 10.34 -13.93
CA GLU A 101 18.37 10.97 -15.26
C GLU A 101 17.67 12.34 -15.25
N ARG A 102 16.84 12.61 -14.25
CA ARG A 102 16.14 13.90 -14.08
C ARG A 102 16.96 14.97 -13.38
N MET A 103 18.16 14.63 -12.93
CA MET A 103 19.06 15.59 -12.30
C MET A 103 19.73 16.48 -13.35
N PRO A 104 19.97 17.76 -13.04
CA PRO A 104 20.79 18.62 -13.89
C PRO A 104 22.19 18.03 -14.11
N GLU A 105 22.76 18.26 -15.30
CA GLU A 105 24.15 17.91 -15.58
C GLU A 105 25.09 18.50 -14.51
N GLY A 106 26.00 17.69 -13.96
CA GLY A 106 26.93 18.09 -12.91
C GLY A 106 26.41 17.98 -11.47
N ALA A 107 25.12 17.78 -11.24
CA ALA A 107 24.58 17.59 -9.89
C ALA A 107 25.11 16.29 -9.23
N HIS A 108 25.43 15.27 -10.04
CA HIS A 108 26.04 14.02 -9.60
C HIS A 108 27.43 14.20 -8.99
N GLU A 109 28.26 15.05 -9.59
CA GLU A 109 29.63 15.32 -9.14
C GLU A 109 29.66 16.16 -7.85
N ALA A 110 28.62 16.97 -7.62
CA ALA A 110 28.49 17.82 -6.46
C ALA A 110 27.85 17.11 -5.24
N GLY A 111 27.43 15.84 -5.38
CA GLY A 111 26.74 15.10 -4.31
C GLY A 111 25.34 15.63 -3.96
N LEU A 112 24.81 16.53 -4.78
CA LEU A 112 23.50 17.18 -4.59
C LEU A 112 22.39 16.31 -5.19
N VAL A 113 21.96 15.29 -4.44
CA VAL A 113 20.68 14.58 -4.74
C VAL A 113 19.56 15.38 -4.08
N GLU A 114 19.04 16.41 -4.75
CA GLU A 114 18.04 17.30 -4.15
C GLU A 114 16.71 16.57 -3.83
N LYS A 115 16.32 15.54 -4.57
CA LYS A 115 15.08 14.80 -4.31
C LYS A 115 15.18 13.34 -4.71
N LYS A 116 15.24 12.44 -3.73
CA LYS A 116 15.10 11.00 -3.94
C LYS A 116 13.62 10.61 -3.98
N ALA A 117 13.28 9.60 -4.78
CA ALA A 117 11.94 9.01 -4.72
C ALA A 117 11.76 8.26 -3.39
N GLN A 118 10.70 8.55 -2.68
CA GLN A 118 10.31 7.76 -1.52
C GLN A 118 9.76 6.41 -1.96
N VAL A 119 10.32 5.33 -1.46
CA VAL A 119 9.88 3.98 -1.82
C VAL A 119 9.57 3.13 -0.60
N ILE A 120 8.56 2.26 -0.74
CA ILE A 120 8.31 1.16 0.18
C ILE A 120 8.58 -0.16 -0.52
N LEU A 121 9.18 -1.11 0.19
CA LEU A 121 9.57 -2.41 -0.34
C LEU A 121 8.51 -3.45 0.00
N ARG A 122 7.92 -4.08 -0.99
CA ARG A 122 6.88 -5.09 -0.77
C ARG A 122 7.48 -6.43 -0.39
N LEU A 123 7.25 -6.84 0.85
CA LEU A 123 7.61 -8.16 1.35
C LEU A 123 6.60 -9.21 0.85
N THR A 124 7.10 -10.30 0.25
CA THR A 124 6.24 -11.38 -0.22
C THR A 124 5.50 -12.08 0.91
N SER A 125 4.25 -12.43 0.66
CA SER A 125 3.46 -13.29 1.55
C SER A 125 3.71 -14.79 1.30
N GLY A 126 4.54 -15.13 0.31
CA GLY A 126 4.80 -16.49 -0.16
C GLY A 126 4.06 -16.84 -1.46
N ASN A 127 3.49 -15.82 -2.13
CA ASN A 127 2.92 -15.93 -3.47
C ASN A 127 3.84 -15.25 -4.50
N GLN A 128 3.33 -15.04 -5.74
CA GLN A 128 4.09 -14.42 -6.84
C GLN A 128 4.35 -12.92 -6.67
N PHE A 129 3.83 -12.28 -5.64
CA PHE A 129 3.94 -10.83 -5.43
C PHE A 129 4.97 -10.50 -4.34
N GLY A 130 5.69 -9.39 -4.57
CA GLY A 130 6.67 -8.87 -3.65
C GLY A 130 8.00 -9.62 -3.68
N MET A 131 8.93 -9.15 -2.89
CA MET A 131 10.31 -9.60 -2.78
C MET A 131 10.52 -10.53 -1.59
N SER A 132 11.54 -11.37 -1.67
CA SER A 132 12.05 -12.09 -0.49
C SER A 132 12.63 -11.12 0.53
N LEU A 133 12.83 -11.58 1.75
CA LEU A 133 13.50 -10.75 2.77
C LEU A 133 14.95 -10.48 2.38
N GLU A 134 15.62 -11.44 1.74
CA GLU A 134 16.98 -11.33 1.22
C GLU A 134 17.11 -10.22 0.16
N ASP A 135 16.14 -10.09 -0.75
CA ASP A 135 16.11 -9.01 -1.75
C ASP A 135 15.92 -7.64 -1.08
N ILE A 136 15.08 -7.57 -0.05
CA ILE A 136 14.86 -6.35 0.75
C ILE A 136 16.15 -5.98 1.49
N GLU A 137 16.80 -6.96 2.14
CA GLU A 137 18.09 -6.79 2.81
C GLU A 137 19.15 -6.27 1.83
N TYR A 138 19.18 -6.82 0.60
CA TYR A 138 20.11 -6.37 -0.45
C TYR A 138 19.93 -4.89 -0.77
N ILE A 139 18.68 -4.45 -1.05
CA ILE A 139 18.41 -3.04 -1.38
C ILE A 139 18.82 -2.12 -0.23
N ILE A 140 18.52 -2.49 1.01
CA ILE A 140 18.83 -1.66 2.20
C ILE A 140 20.33 -1.60 2.46
N SER A 141 21.06 -2.69 2.21
CA SER A 141 22.51 -2.77 2.47
C SER A 141 23.38 -2.19 1.35
N HIS A 142 22.84 -1.94 0.16
CA HIS A 142 23.57 -1.39 -0.99
C HIS A 142 23.02 -0.03 -1.46
N PRO A 143 22.91 0.98 -0.59
CA PRO A 143 22.29 2.26 -0.96
C PRO A 143 23.02 2.98 -2.10
N ASP A 144 24.29 2.68 -2.32
CA ASP A 144 25.09 3.26 -3.41
C ASP A 144 24.67 2.77 -4.80
N GLU A 145 24.05 1.60 -4.89
CA GLU A 145 23.47 1.09 -6.12
C GLU A 145 22.11 1.72 -6.44
N PHE A 146 21.44 2.27 -5.42
CA PHE A 146 20.08 2.83 -5.52
C PHE A 146 20.03 4.29 -5.10
N LYS A 147 20.95 5.13 -5.60
CA LYS A 147 21.14 6.53 -5.15
C LYS A 147 19.90 7.41 -5.36
N GLY A 148 19.08 7.10 -6.37
CA GLY A 148 17.86 7.87 -6.71
C GLY A 148 16.67 7.59 -5.81
N ILE A 149 16.74 6.58 -4.91
CA ILE A 149 15.63 6.24 -4.02
C ILE A 149 15.97 6.45 -2.54
N MET A 150 14.94 6.64 -1.76
CA MET A 150 14.98 6.59 -0.29
C MET A 150 13.97 5.55 0.19
N VAL A 151 14.47 4.45 0.75
CA VAL A 151 13.61 3.41 1.33
C VAL A 151 13.03 3.93 2.63
N ILE A 152 11.73 4.23 2.64
CA ILE A 152 11.02 4.76 3.81
C ILE A 152 10.23 3.69 4.56
N GLY A 153 10.10 2.49 4.02
CA GLY A 153 9.30 1.47 4.71
C GLY A 153 9.07 0.20 3.94
N ILE A 154 8.13 -0.57 4.46
CA ILE A 154 7.73 -1.88 3.94
C ILE A 154 6.23 -1.89 3.65
N HIS A 155 5.86 -2.54 2.55
CA HIS A 155 4.48 -2.87 2.22
C HIS A 155 4.24 -4.37 2.40
N TYR A 156 3.07 -4.74 2.93
CA TYR A 156 2.67 -6.14 3.05
C TYR A 156 1.17 -6.35 2.81
N TYR A 157 0.88 -7.25 1.86
CA TYR A 157 -0.48 -7.68 1.56
C TYR A 157 -0.52 -9.17 1.23
N SER A 158 -1.31 -9.95 1.96
CA SER A 158 -1.41 -11.41 1.83
C SER A 158 -2.77 -11.91 1.34
N GLY A 159 -3.61 -11.01 0.81
CA GLY A 159 -4.94 -11.34 0.30
C GLY A 159 -6.09 -10.69 1.08
N THR A 160 -7.31 -11.03 0.71
CA THR A 160 -8.56 -10.49 1.26
C THR A 160 -9.36 -11.57 2.00
N GLN A 161 -10.49 -11.20 2.62
CA GLN A 161 -11.36 -12.08 3.40
C GLN A 161 -10.60 -12.79 4.54
N LYS A 162 -9.78 -12.04 5.27
CA LYS A 162 -8.92 -12.59 6.31
C LYS A 162 -9.63 -12.64 7.67
N SER A 163 -9.42 -13.73 8.39
CA SER A 163 -9.76 -13.83 9.80
C SER A 163 -8.76 -13.06 10.66
N LEU A 164 -9.15 -12.70 11.88
CA LEU A 164 -8.28 -12.07 12.87
C LEU A 164 -6.99 -12.87 13.11
N ARG A 165 -7.09 -14.22 13.17
CA ARG A 165 -5.91 -15.09 13.28
C ARG A 165 -4.91 -14.88 12.15
N LYS A 166 -5.39 -14.67 10.92
CA LYS A 166 -4.52 -14.43 9.76
C LYS A 166 -3.89 -13.05 9.83
N ILE A 167 -4.64 -12.04 10.26
CA ILE A 167 -4.14 -10.67 10.49
C ILE A 167 -3.01 -10.71 11.52
N ASN A 168 -3.21 -11.36 12.67
CA ASN A 168 -2.18 -11.50 13.69
C ASN A 168 -0.91 -12.20 13.15
N LYS A 169 -1.08 -13.26 12.35
CA LYS A 169 0.07 -13.96 11.72
C LYS A 169 0.83 -13.04 10.76
N ASP A 170 0.13 -12.22 9.99
CA ASP A 170 0.74 -11.26 9.08
C ASP A 170 1.55 -10.21 9.86
N LEU A 171 0.97 -9.63 10.92
CA LEU A 171 1.64 -8.64 11.77
C LEU A 171 2.89 -9.20 12.45
N GLN A 172 2.83 -10.45 12.93
CA GLN A 172 4.01 -11.13 13.49
C GLN A 172 5.11 -11.31 12.44
N LYS A 173 4.76 -11.69 11.19
CA LYS A 173 5.73 -11.80 10.10
C LYS A 173 6.39 -10.46 9.78
N ILE A 174 5.59 -9.39 9.70
CA ILE A 174 6.10 -8.03 9.47
C ILE A 174 7.04 -7.63 10.62
N LYS A 175 6.63 -7.83 11.87
CA LYS A 175 7.42 -7.51 13.05
C LYS A 175 8.76 -8.24 13.05
N SER A 176 8.76 -9.55 12.76
CA SER A 176 10.00 -10.34 12.69
C SER A 176 10.95 -9.82 11.61
N ALA A 177 10.43 -9.47 10.42
CA ALA A 177 11.23 -8.89 9.35
C ALA A 177 11.84 -7.54 9.77
N LEU A 178 11.04 -6.64 10.33
CA LEU A 178 11.50 -5.31 10.78
C LEU A 178 12.53 -5.40 11.90
N THR A 179 12.34 -6.30 12.85
CA THR A 179 13.32 -6.55 13.92
C THR A 179 14.66 -6.97 13.33
N GLY A 180 14.67 -7.95 12.40
CA GLY A 180 15.90 -8.39 11.73
C GLY A 180 16.57 -7.29 10.91
N LEU A 181 15.80 -6.47 10.19
CA LEU A 181 16.33 -5.33 9.42
C LEU A 181 16.93 -4.25 10.34
N LYS A 182 16.31 -3.99 11.49
CA LYS A 182 16.85 -3.06 12.49
C LYS A 182 18.13 -3.58 13.11
N GLU A 183 18.18 -4.85 13.52
CA GLU A 183 19.37 -5.45 14.15
C GLU A 183 20.56 -5.52 13.21
N LYS A 184 20.33 -5.89 11.92
CA LYS A 184 21.41 -6.07 10.95
C LYS A 184 21.90 -4.75 10.32
N TYR A 185 20.97 -3.84 10.02
CA TYR A 185 21.24 -2.67 9.17
C TYR A 185 20.86 -1.34 9.82
N GLY A 186 20.31 -1.33 11.04
CA GLY A 186 19.81 -0.12 11.68
C GLY A 186 18.59 0.49 10.99
N PHE A 187 17.89 -0.29 10.15
CA PHE A 187 16.74 0.22 9.40
C PHE A 187 15.54 0.45 10.30
N GLU A 188 15.04 1.68 10.32
CA GLU A 188 13.83 2.08 11.01
C GLU A 188 12.81 2.60 9.99
N PRO A 189 11.65 1.94 9.81
CA PRO A 189 10.66 2.38 8.84
C PRO A 189 9.98 3.68 9.27
N GLN A 190 9.68 4.53 8.31
CA GLN A 190 8.79 5.70 8.46
C GLN A 190 7.35 5.33 8.11
N LEU A 191 7.14 4.22 7.36
CA LEU A 191 5.84 3.68 6.99
C LEU A 191 5.89 2.16 6.92
N VAL A 192 4.92 1.51 7.55
CA VAL A 192 4.58 0.10 7.32
C VAL A 192 3.20 0.07 6.73
N GLU A 193 3.09 -0.04 5.40
CA GLU A 193 1.79 -0.12 4.74
C GLU A 193 1.30 -1.56 4.74
N TYR A 194 0.15 -1.77 5.35
CA TYR A 194 -0.44 -3.09 5.53
C TYR A 194 -1.88 -3.16 5.04
N GLY A 195 -2.15 -4.15 4.16
CA GLY A 195 -3.52 -4.49 3.75
C GLY A 195 -4.12 -5.58 4.64
N PRO A 196 -4.97 -5.26 5.64
CA PRO A 196 -5.56 -6.25 6.54
C PRO A 196 -6.53 -7.18 5.82
N GLY A 197 -7.04 -6.79 4.65
CA GLY A 197 -7.94 -7.62 3.86
C GLY A 197 -9.18 -8.07 4.62
N LEU A 198 -9.81 -7.15 5.33
CA LEU A 198 -11.00 -7.41 6.15
C LEU A 198 -12.09 -8.12 5.36
N CYS A 199 -12.81 -9.00 6.04
CA CYS A 199 -13.91 -9.75 5.48
C CYS A 199 -15.07 -8.82 5.12
N VAL A 200 -15.72 -9.12 4.00
CA VAL A 200 -16.96 -8.48 3.55
C VAL A 200 -18.02 -9.57 3.45
N GLU A 201 -19.13 -9.36 4.13
CA GLU A 201 -20.26 -10.28 4.10
C GLU A 201 -21.22 -9.85 2.99
N TYR A 202 -21.33 -10.67 1.92
CA TYR A 202 -22.15 -10.31 0.75
C TYR A 202 -23.60 -10.79 0.82
N PHE A 203 -23.87 -11.86 1.56
CA PHE A 203 -25.14 -12.59 1.49
C PHE A 203 -25.83 -12.76 2.84
N GLU A 204 -25.21 -12.31 3.94
CA GLU A 204 -25.77 -12.43 5.28
C GLU A 204 -26.69 -11.25 5.61
N GLU A 205 -27.78 -11.51 6.29
CA GLU A 205 -28.73 -10.46 6.70
C GLU A 205 -28.15 -9.52 7.76
N ASP A 206 -27.33 -10.07 8.66
CA ASP A 206 -26.65 -9.36 9.75
C ASP A 206 -25.25 -8.83 9.37
N TRP A 207 -24.98 -8.65 8.07
CA TRP A 207 -23.67 -8.30 7.54
C TRP A 207 -23.03 -7.05 8.19
N GLN A 208 -23.84 -6.05 8.54
CA GLN A 208 -23.33 -4.80 9.12
C GLN A 208 -22.75 -5.02 10.52
N GLU A 209 -23.40 -5.83 11.34
CA GLU A 209 -22.95 -6.13 12.69
C GLU A 209 -21.69 -7.00 12.67
N ARG A 210 -21.66 -8.03 11.83
CA ARG A 210 -20.47 -8.89 11.63
C ARG A 210 -19.27 -8.14 11.12
N GLU A 211 -19.44 -7.28 10.11
CA GLU A 211 -18.35 -6.47 9.58
C GLU A 211 -17.85 -5.45 10.60
N LYS A 212 -18.76 -4.87 11.40
CA LYS A 212 -18.37 -3.97 12.48
C LYS A 212 -17.58 -4.70 13.56
N GLN A 213 -18.03 -5.86 14.00
CA GLN A 213 -17.31 -6.67 14.97
C GLN A 213 -15.92 -7.04 14.45
N ALA A 214 -15.82 -7.56 13.22
CA ALA A 214 -14.54 -7.92 12.60
C ALA A 214 -13.59 -6.72 12.48
N LEU A 215 -14.13 -5.53 12.19
CA LEU A 215 -13.35 -4.29 12.15
C LEU A 215 -12.86 -3.91 13.55
N ASP A 216 -13.72 -3.95 14.57
CA ASP A 216 -13.37 -3.56 15.95
C ASP A 216 -12.27 -4.48 16.50
N GLU A 217 -12.41 -5.81 16.32
CA GLU A 217 -11.39 -6.80 16.70
C GLU A 217 -10.06 -6.59 15.96
N ALA A 218 -10.11 -6.35 14.64
CA ALA A 218 -8.91 -6.08 13.86
C ALA A 218 -8.26 -4.74 14.25
N ALA A 219 -9.07 -3.70 14.51
CA ALA A 219 -8.57 -2.39 14.91
C ALA A 219 -7.79 -2.42 16.22
N GLU A 220 -8.16 -3.30 17.17
CA GLU A 220 -7.44 -3.47 18.43
C GLU A 220 -5.99 -3.90 18.17
N VAL A 221 -5.78 -4.98 17.44
CA VAL A 221 -4.42 -5.50 17.14
C VAL A 221 -3.63 -4.57 16.20
N LEU A 222 -4.32 -3.84 15.32
CA LEU A 222 -3.68 -2.85 14.45
C LEU A 222 -3.19 -1.64 15.27
N ARG A 223 -3.96 -1.17 16.23
CA ARG A 223 -3.55 -0.09 17.14
C ARG A 223 -2.38 -0.52 18.03
N GLU A 224 -2.39 -1.74 18.55
CA GLU A 224 -1.25 -2.29 19.31
C GLU A 224 0.02 -2.29 18.48
N PHE A 225 -0.04 -2.75 17.23
CA PHE A 225 1.09 -2.72 16.31
C PHE A 225 1.56 -1.28 16.01
N ALA A 226 0.62 -0.34 15.88
CA ALA A 226 0.91 1.06 15.59
C ALA A 226 1.61 1.81 16.75
N VAL A 227 1.60 1.28 17.97
CA VAL A 227 2.39 1.82 19.09
C VAL A 227 3.89 1.69 18.80
N GLU A 228 4.29 0.56 18.23
CA GLU A 228 5.71 0.22 17.99
C GLU A 228 6.17 0.66 16.59
N TYR A 229 5.32 0.55 15.57
CA TYR A 229 5.67 0.82 14.17
C TYR A 229 4.75 1.88 13.53
N PRO A 230 5.24 2.71 12.60
CA PRO A 230 4.44 3.71 11.88
C PRO A 230 3.52 3.02 10.86
N LEU A 231 2.42 2.45 11.33
CA LEU A 231 1.46 1.70 10.55
C LEU A 231 0.59 2.61 9.68
N GLY A 232 0.43 2.26 8.39
CA GLY A 232 -0.60 2.73 7.47
C GLY A 232 -1.46 1.55 7.01
N ILE A 233 -2.74 1.79 6.75
CA ILE A 233 -3.69 0.74 6.37
C ILE A 233 -4.19 0.95 4.95
N GLU A 234 -3.96 -0.05 4.09
CA GLU A 234 -4.51 -0.11 2.74
C GLU A 234 -5.83 -0.88 2.73
N MET A 235 -6.89 -0.28 2.21
CA MET A 235 -8.19 -0.93 2.04
C MET A 235 -8.80 -0.63 0.67
N GLY A 236 -9.23 -1.68 -0.03
CA GLY A 236 -9.99 -1.56 -1.27
C GLY A 236 -11.41 -2.08 -1.09
N ARG A 237 -11.56 -3.40 -1.11
CA ARG A 237 -12.85 -4.08 -1.07
C ARG A 237 -13.70 -3.66 0.13
N PHE A 238 -13.14 -3.63 1.31
CA PHE A 238 -13.90 -3.30 2.55
C PHE A 238 -14.46 -1.88 2.52
N LEU A 239 -13.77 -0.93 1.89
CA LEU A 239 -14.27 0.44 1.68
C LEU A 239 -15.40 0.48 0.62
N ALA A 240 -15.23 -0.26 -0.49
CA ALA A 240 -16.05 -0.11 -1.70
C ALA A 240 -17.25 -1.06 -1.80
N ALA A 241 -17.31 -2.14 -1.03
CA ALA A 241 -18.26 -3.24 -1.26
C ALA A 241 -19.74 -2.85 -1.19
N SER A 242 -20.09 -1.84 -0.38
CA SER A 242 -21.48 -1.36 -0.28
C SER A 242 -21.81 -0.19 -1.23
N CYS A 243 -20.85 0.23 -2.09
CA CYS A 243 -21.02 1.43 -2.93
C CYS A 243 -21.70 1.15 -4.27
N GLY A 244 -22.12 -0.08 -4.54
CA GLY A 244 -22.75 -0.41 -5.81
C GLY A 244 -23.44 -1.77 -5.80
N LYS A 245 -24.17 -2.03 -6.89
CA LYS A 245 -24.80 -3.33 -7.15
C LYS A 245 -24.33 -3.82 -8.52
N TYR A 246 -23.95 -5.09 -8.58
CA TYR A 246 -23.59 -5.75 -9.83
C TYR A 246 -24.78 -6.54 -10.35
N TYR A 247 -25.24 -6.22 -11.54
CA TYR A 247 -26.33 -6.92 -12.23
C TYR A 247 -25.76 -7.79 -13.35
N THR A 248 -26.09 -9.07 -13.35
CA THR A 248 -25.66 -10.01 -14.37
C THR A 248 -26.75 -11.00 -14.68
N GLN A 249 -26.63 -11.67 -15.83
CA GLN A 249 -27.52 -12.73 -16.25
C GLN A 249 -26.74 -14.01 -16.48
N VAL A 250 -27.17 -15.11 -15.88
CA VAL A 250 -26.63 -16.44 -16.20
C VAL A 250 -26.99 -16.79 -17.65
N LYS A 251 -25.97 -16.93 -18.49
CA LYS A 251 -26.15 -17.30 -19.91
C LYS A 251 -26.06 -18.80 -20.14
N LEU A 252 -25.31 -19.51 -19.30
CA LEU A 252 -25.11 -20.95 -19.38
C LEU A 252 -24.85 -21.50 -18.00
N SER A 253 -25.49 -22.60 -17.65
CA SER A 253 -25.18 -23.41 -16.48
C SER A 253 -24.81 -24.82 -16.95
N LEU A 254 -23.69 -25.35 -16.53
CA LEU A 254 -23.23 -26.72 -16.81
C LEU A 254 -23.53 -27.67 -15.65
N ILE A 255 -24.20 -27.18 -14.61
CA ILE A 255 -24.59 -27.97 -13.44
C ILE A 255 -26.09 -28.28 -13.58
N HIS A 256 -26.44 -29.54 -13.50
CA HIS A 256 -27.84 -29.97 -13.32
C HIS A 256 -28.18 -29.70 -11.84
N ILE A 257 -29.10 -28.77 -11.64
CA ILE A 257 -29.68 -28.45 -10.33
C ILE A 257 -30.91 -29.31 -10.14
#